data_d26ea7f29f664a2f82630e79477c2e08
#
_entry.id   d26ea7f29f664a2f82630e79477c2e08
#
_cell.length_a   1.000
_cell.length_b   1.000
_cell.length_c   1.000
_cell.angle_alpha   90.00
_cell.angle_beta   90.00
_cell.angle_gamma   90.00
#
_symmetry.space_group_name_H-M   'P 1'
#
loop_
_entity.id
_entity.type
_entity.pdbx_description
1 polymer ?
#
loop_
_entity_poly.entity_id
_entity_poly.type
_entity_poly.pdbx_seq_one_letter_code
_entity_poly.pdbx_strand_id
1 'polypeptide(L)'
;MIKLGDFGLEVQLEHFCSKRNTQCGTSWYIAPERYKGGTEMKSDVWSLGITLIELAEGKNPFAEKESSAEIMCAVLMDQPPSLSSSTWSPEFVDFVAKCLVKDVKERWSVNQLMEVSLM
;
A
#
# COMPACT_ATOMS: atom_id res chain seq x y z
N MET A 1 -1.60 -18.07 10.48
CA MET A 1 -2.55 -17.32 9.64
C MET A 1 -2.64 -15.88 10.08
N ILE A 2 -2.61 -14.98 9.12
CA ILE A 2 -2.71 -13.57 9.42
C ILE A 2 -4.05 -13.06 8.89
N LYS A 3 -4.79 -12.39 9.76
CA LYS A 3 -6.01 -11.70 9.38
C LYS A 3 -5.88 -10.24 9.79
N LEU A 4 -6.23 -9.35 8.90
CA LEU A 4 -6.21 -7.93 9.22
C LEU A 4 -7.24 -7.66 10.32
N GLY A 5 -6.84 -6.87 11.30
CA GLY A 5 -7.73 -6.50 12.39
C GLY A 5 -7.69 -7.41 13.60
N ASP A 6 -7.20 -8.64 13.47
CA ASP A 6 -7.17 -9.59 14.58
C ASP A 6 -6.31 -9.10 15.74
N PHE A 7 -5.27 -8.37 15.44
CA PHE A 7 -4.32 -7.90 16.44
C PHE A 7 -4.22 -6.38 16.48
N GLY A 8 -5.29 -5.72 16.10
CA GLY A 8 -5.28 -4.28 16.04
C GLY A 8 -4.48 -3.74 14.88
N LEU A 9 -4.40 -4.50 13.80
CA LEU A 9 -3.63 -4.08 12.63
C LEU A 9 -4.12 -2.76 12.07
N GLU A 10 -5.42 -2.50 12.12
CA GLU A 10 -5.96 -1.23 11.65
C GLU A 10 -5.40 -0.06 12.44
N VAL A 11 -5.33 -0.20 13.77
CA VAL A 11 -4.77 0.83 14.64
C VAL A 11 -3.30 1.02 14.34
N GLN A 12 -2.58 -0.09 14.15
CA GLN A 12 -1.17 -0.02 13.82
C GLN A 12 -0.94 0.63 12.46
N LEU A 13 -1.80 0.34 11.51
CA LEU A 13 -1.71 0.94 10.18
C LEU A 13 -1.95 2.43 10.25
N GLU A 14 -2.98 2.87 10.98
CA GLU A 14 -3.25 4.30 11.15
C GLU A 14 -2.07 5.00 11.82
N HIS A 15 -1.54 4.40 12.85
CA HIS A 15 -0.39 4.96 13.55
C HIS A 15 0.82 5.04 12.61
N PHE A 16 1.06 3.99 11.86
CA PHE A 16 2.15 3.93 10.91
C PHE A 16 2.02 5.04 9.86
N CYS A 17 0.84 5.18 9.28
CA CYS A 17 0.59 6.19 8.26
C CYS A 17 0.74 7.60 8.83
N SER A 18 0.19 7.84 10.02
CA SER A 18 0.33 9.12 10.69
C SER A 18 1.79 9.47 10.94
N LYS A 19 2.53 8.51 11.46
CA LYS A 19 3.93 8.71 11.77
C LYS A 19 4.73 9.02 10.51
N ARG A 20 4.43 8.28 9.44
CA ARG A 20 5.12 8.48 8.17
C ARG A 20 4.80 9.82 7.56
N ASN A 21 3.59 10.30 7.74
CA ASN A 21 3.15 11.57 7.18
C ASN A 21 3.86 12.78 7.78
N THR A 22 4.62 12.60 8.83
CA THR A 22 5.34 13.69 9.47
C THR A 22 6.83 13.69 9.17
N GLN A 23 7.30 12.77 8.32
CA GLN A 23 8.74 12.61 8.07
C GLN A 23 9.06 12.70 6.58
N CYS A 24 10.34 12.96 6.30
CA CYS A 24 10.85 12.86 4.93
C CYS A 24 10.69 11.43 4.45
N GLY A 25 10.37 11.25 3.18
CA GLY A 25 10.15 9.92 2.62
C GLY A 25 8.75 9.42 2.80
N THR A 26 7.88 10.23 3.41
CA THR A 26 6.47 9.85 3.58
C THR A 26 5.76 9.65 2.26
N SER A 27 6.26 10.26 1.20
CA SER A 27 5.68 10.12 -0.14
C SER A 27 5.62 8.68 -0.61
N TRP A 28 6.47 7.82 -0.07
CA TRP A 28 6.48 6.40 -0.46
C TRP A 28 5.13 5.73 -0.27
N TYR A 29 4.31 6.22 0.64
CA TYR A 29 3.07 5.54 1.05
C TYR A 29 1.81 6.29 0.65
N ILE A 30 1.93 7.42 -0.03
CA ILE A 30 0.79 8.26 -0.38
C ILE A 30 0.06 7.66 -1.57
N ALA A 31 -1.26 7.46 -1.42
CA ALA A 31 -2.11 6.91 -2.48
C ALA A 31 -2.33 7.93 -3.60
N PRO A 32 -2.63 7.46 -4.83
CA PRO A 32 -2.81 8.37 -5.97
C PRO A 32 -3.88 9.43 -5.75
N GLU A 33 -5.02 9.06 -5.16
CA GLU A 33 -6.11 10.01 -4.98
C GLU A 33 -5.74 11.16 -4.04
N ARG A 34 -4.79 10.94 -3.14
CA ARG A 34 -4.37 11.98 -2.21
C ARG A 34 -3.61 13.09 -2.90
N TYR A 35 -2.94 12.79 -3.99
CA TYR A 35 -2.29 13.82 -4.79
C TYR A 35 -3.30 14.71 -5.52
N LYS A 36 -4.53 14.19 -5.66
CA LYS A 36 -5.61 14.93 -6.31
C LYS A 36 -6.51 15.64 -5.33
N GLY A 37 -6.10 15.69 -4.06
CA GLY A 37 -6.85 16.37 -3.02
C GLY A 37 -7.91 15.53 -2.33
N GLY A 38 -8.02 14.26 -2.68
CA GLY A 38 -8.98 13.36 -2.06
C GLY A 38 -8.47 12.77 -0.77
N THR A 39 -9.37 12.46 0.13
CA THR A 39 -9.07 11.71 1.33
C THR A 39 -10.10 10.60 1.46
N GLU A 40 -9.63 9.38 1.35
CA GLU A 40 -10.49 8.21 1.41
C GLU A 40 -9.92 7.22 2.41
N MET A 41 -10.80 6.45 3.05
CA MET A 41 -10.32 5.39 3.94
C MET A 41 -9.50 4.38 3.18
N LYS A 42 -9.80 4.17 1.91
CA LYS A 42 -9.04 3.24 1.08
C LYS A 42 -7.63 3.73 0.75
N SER A 43 -7.30 4.97 1.07
CA SER A 43 -5.92 5.45 0.94
C SER A 43 -4.99 4.67 1.87
N ASP A 44 -5.48 4.28 3.05
CA ASP A 44 -4.69 3.47 3.97
C ASP A 44 -4.44 2.07 3.42
N VAL A 45 -5.35 1.56 2.62
CA VAL A 45 -5.18 0.26 1.96
C VAL A 45 -4.01 0.33 0.98
N TRP A 46 -3.92 1.41 0.22
CA TRP A 46 -2.76 1.60 -0.66
C TRP A 46 -1.47 1.60 0.14
N SER A 47 -1.44 2.35 1.23
CA SER A 47 -0.26 2.41 2.10
C SER A 47 0.11 1.04 2.64
N LEU A 48 -0.89 0.23 2.98
CA LEU A 48 -0.66 -1.15 3.42
C LEU A 48 0.01 -1.96 2.32
N GLY A 49 -0.47 -1.84 1.09
CA GLY A 49 0.10 -2.57 -0.04
C GLY A 49 1.58 -2.24 -0.25
N ILE A 50 1.91 -0.96 -0.20
CA ILE A 50 3.31 -0.53 -0.33
C ILE A 50 4.15 -1.10 0.81
N THR A 51 3.61 -1.04 2.04
CA THR A 51 4.30 -1.58 3.20
C THR A 51 4.57 -3.08 3.07
N LEU A 52 3.59 -3.82 2.55
CA LEU A 52 3.75 -5.26 2.37
C LEU A 52 4.85 -5.58 1.37
N ILE A 53 4.95 -4.81 0.30
CA ILE A 53 6.04 -4.99 -0.66
C ILE A 53 7.38 -4.70 0.01
N GLU A 54 7.44 -3.63 0.77
CA GLU A 54 8.67 -3.26 1.46
C GLU A 54 9.11 -4.34 2.44
N LEU A 55 8.18 -4.88 3.21
CA LEU A 55 8.50 -5.94 4.15
C LEU A 55 8.90 -7.24 3.46
N ALA A 56 8.23 -7.55 2.36
CA ALA A 56 8.49 -8.79 1.64
C ALA A 56 9.84 -8.76 0.93
N GLU A 57 10.15 -7.64 0.30
CA GLU A 57 11.36 -7.55 -0.54
C GLU A 57 12.51 -6.83 0.14
N GLY A 58 12.29 -6.33 1.35
CA GLY A 58 13.34 -5.66 2.10
C GLY A 58 13.68 -4.26 1.60
N LYS A 59 12.87 -3.75 0.68
CA LYS A 59 13.14 -2.47 0.05
C LYS A 59 11.84 -1.87 -0.45
N ASN A 60 11.66 -0.57 -0.24
CA ASN A 60 10.47 0.11 -0.72
C ASN A 60 10.52 0.22 -2.26
N PRO A 61 9.40 0.00 -2.96
CA PRO A 61 9.40 0.06 -4.42
C PRO A 61 9.77 1.43 -5.00
N PHE A 62 9.66 2.47 -4.20
CA PHE A 62 10.02 3.83 -4.65
C PHE A 62 11.35 4.32 -4.08
N ALA A 63 12.12 3.42 -3.46
CA ALA A 63 13.35 3.81 -2.76
C ALA A 63 14.40 4.42 -3.68
N GLU A 64 14.36 4.11 -4.97
CA GLU A 64 15.33 4.64 -5.93
C GLU A 64 14.96 5.99 -6.49
N LYS A 65 13.76 6.48 -6.18
CA LYS A 65 13.36 7.81 -6.62
C LYS A 65 14.07 8.86 -5.79
N GLU A 66 14.48 9.93 -6.42
CA GLU A 66 15.30 10.95 -5.77
C GLU A 66 14.49 12.08 -5.13
N SER A 67 13.24 12.24 -5.52
CA SER A 67 12.42 13.33 -4.99
C SER A 67 10.97 12.92 -4.84
N SER A 68 10.25 13.69 -4.04
CA SER A 68 8.80 13.47 -3.88
C SER A 68 8.07 13.66 -5.21
N ALA A 69 8.56 14.56 -6.05
CA ALA A 69 7.95 14.77 -7.36
C ALA A 69 8.08 13.54 -8.25
N GLU A 70 9.24 12.88 -8.22
CA GLU A 70 9.41 11.65 -8.98
C GLU A 70 8.49 10.55 -8.49
N ILE A 71 8.32 10.45 -7.17
CA ILE A 71 7.42 9.45 -6.58
C ILE A 71 5.99 9.74 -7.01
N MET A 72 5.58 11.00 -6.93
CA MET A 72 4.23 11.39 -7.35
C MET A 72 3.99 11.03 -8.82
N CYS A 73 4.94 11.32 -9.68
CA CYS A 73 4.80 10.97 -11.10
C CYS A 73 4.66 9.47 -11.29
N ALA A 74 5.48 8.69 -10.58
CA ALA A 74 5.42 7.25 -10.69
C ALA A 74 4.06 6.71 -10.21
N VAL A 75 3.58 7.22 -9.09
CA VAL A 75 2.30 6.79 -8.53
C VAL A 75 1.15 7.11 -9.47
N LEU A 76 1.19 8.29 -10.09
CA LEU A 76 0.07 8.74 -10.93
C LEU A 76 0.14 8.20 -12.35
N MET A 77 1.32 7.98 -12.89
CA MET A 77 1.49 7.70 -14.30
C MET A 77 1.88 6.27 -14.61
N ASP A 78 2.60 5.61 -13.71
CA ASP A 78 3.10 4.26 -13.96
C ASP A 78 2.14 3.20 -13.46
N GLN A 79 2.42 1.96 -13.84
CA GLN A 79 1.70 0.80 -13.28
C GLN A 79 1.96 0.74 -11.78
N PRO A 80 0.99 0.28 -10.98
CA PRO A 80 1.23 0.10 -9.55
C PRO A 80 2.36 -0.90 -9.31
N PRO A 81 3.12 -0.72 -8.23
CA PRO A 81 4.10 -1.74 -7.86
C PRO A 81 3.43 -3.07 -7.58
N SER A 82 4.18 -4.15 -7.74
CA SER A 82 3.65 -5.49 -7.48
C SER A 82 4.76 -6.39 -6.95
N LEU A 83 4.34 -7.51 -6.34
CA LEU A 83 5.28 -8.53 -5.90
C LEU A 83 5.61 -9.46 -7.05
N SER A 84 6.83 -10.02 -7.01
CA SER A 84 7.25 -11.00 -7.99
C SER A 84 6.47 -12.30 -7.81
N SER A 85 5.78 -12.73 -8.85
CA SER A 85 5.02 -13.99 -8.80
C SER A 85 5.93 -15.21 -8.79
N SER A 86 7.21 -15.06 -9.13
CA SER A 86 8.15 -16.17 -9.10
C SER A 86 8.68 -16.43 -7.68
N THR A 87 8.54 -15.47 -6.77
CA THR A 87 9.07 -15.59 -5.41
C THR A 87 7.98 -15.82 -4.38
N TRP A 88 6.80 -15.22 -4.59
CA TRP A 88 5.74 -15.19 -3.60
C TRP A 88 4.54 -16.00 -4.07
N SER A 89 3.72 -16.47 -3.13
CA SER A 89 2.54 -17.27 -3.48
C SER A 89 1.56 -16.43 -4.30
N PRO A 90 0.78 -17.07 -5.18
CA PRO A 90 -0.24 -16.35 -5.94
C PRO A 90 -1.23 -15.60 -5.04
N GLU A 91 -1.56 -16.18 -3.88
CA GLU A 91 -2.49 -15.55 -2.95
C GLU A 91 -1.94 -14.25 -2.39
N PHE A 92 -0.66 -14.24 -2.04
CA PHE A 92 -0.03 -13.04 -1.51
C PHE A 92 0.11 -11.97 -2.60
N VAL A 93 0.54 -12.38 -3.78
CA VAL A 93 0.65 -11.47 -4.92
C VAL A 93 -0.70 -10.82 -5.21
N ASP A 94 -1.76 -11.63 -5.22
CA ASP A 94 -3.11 -11.13 -5.48
C ASP A 94 -3.58 -10.19 -4.38
N PHE A 95 -3.31 -10.52 -3.12
CA PHE A 95 -3.69 -9.67 -1.99
C PHE A 95 -3.07 -8.27 -2.14
N VAL A 96 -1.78 -8.23 -2.43
CA VAL A 96 -1.09 -6.95 -2.61
C VAL A 96 -1.64 -6.21 -3.82
N ALA A 97 -1.95 -6.93 -4.89
CA ALA A 97 -2.53 -6.31 -6.08
C ALA A 97 -3.86 -5.65 -5.78
N LYS A 98 -4.68 -6.26 -4.91
CA LYS A 98 -5.96 -5.68 -4.50
C LYS A 98 -5.79 -4.41 -3.68
N CYS A 99 -4.69 -4.31 -2.94
CA CYS A 99 -4.36 -3.10 -2.19
C CYS A 99 -3.90 -1.97 -3.10
N LEU A 100 -3.23 -2.29 -4.19
CA LEU A 100 -2.55 -1.32 -5.03
C LEU A 100 -3.28 -1.05 -6.33
N VAL A 101 -4.58 -0.89 -6.24
CA VAL A 101 -5.41 -0.47 -7.37
C VAL A 101 -5.48 1.05 -7.36
N LYS A 102 -5.15 1.68 -8.48
CA LYS A 102 -5.09 3.15 -8.55
C LYS A 102 -6.47 3.79 -8.47
N ASP A 103 -7.49 3.16 -9.04
CA ASP A 103 -8.84 3.65 -8.94
C ASP A 103 -9.38 3.29 -7.56
N VAL A 104 -9.60 4.32 -6.73
CA VAL A 104 -10.03 4.10 -5.36
C VAL A 104 -11.37 3.38 -5.28
N LYS A 105 -12.21 3.55 -6.28
CA LYS A 105 -13.51 2.87 -6.32
C LYS A 105 -13.37 1.38 -6.51
N GLU A 106 -12.34 0.95 -7.22
CA GLU A 106 -12.08 -0.46 -7.48
C GLU A 106 -11.19 -1.10 -6.42
N ARG A 107 -10.47 -0.28 -5.67
CA ARG A 107 -9.59 -0.80 -4.62
C ARG A 107 -10.41 -1.44 -3.51
N TRP A 108 -9.92 -2.57 -2.99
CA TRP A 108 -10.60 -3.24 -1.89
C TRP A 108 -10.58 -2.38 -0.63
N SER A 109 -11.65 -2.50 0.15
CA SER A 109 -11.73 -1.88 1.47
C SER A 109 -11.04 -2.78 2.50
N VAL A 110 -10.81 -2.21 3.70
CA VAL A 110 -10.28 -3.00 4.81
C VAL A 110 -11.20 -4.18 5.11
N ASN A 111 -12.52 -3.96 5.08
CA ASN A 111 -13.46 -5.05 5.35
C ASN A 111 -13.32 -6.20 4.36
N GLN A 112 -13.14 -5.89 3.08
CA GLN A 112 -12.95 -6.92 2.07
C GLN A 112 -11.64 -7.68 2.31
N LEU A 113 -10.58 -6.96 2.67
CA LEU A 113 -9.29 -7.58 2.92
C LEU A 113 -9.32 -8.47 4.16
N MET A 114 -10.08 -8.06 5.17
CA MET A 114 -10.18 -8.83 6.41
C MET A 114 -10.83 -10.19 6.22
N GLU A 115 -11.58 -10.37 5.15
CA GLU A 115 -12.22 -11.63 4.85
C GLU A 115 -11.29 -12.63 4.19
N VAL A 116 -10.09 -12.18 3.81
CA VAL A 116 -9.11 -13.02 3.13
C VAL A 116 -8.08 -13.54 4.12
N SER A 117 -7.80 -14.83 4.03
CA SER A 117 -6.74 -15.45 4.80
C SER A 117 -5.48 -15.47 3.95
N LEU A 118 -4.34 -15.08 4.51
CA LEU A 118 -3.07 -15.06 3.80
C LEU A 118 -2.31 -16.38 3.90
N MET A 119 -2.92 -17.36 4.47
CA MET A 119 -2.30 -18.67 4.54
C MET A 119 -2.63 -19.52 3.35
#